data_5a2bb0507e1e70850c136a26003b4167
#
_entry.id   5a2bb0507e1e70850c136a26003b4167
#
_cell.length_a   1.000
_cell.length_b   1.000
_cell.length_c   1.000
_cell.angle_alpha   90.00
_cell.angle_beta   90.00
_cell.angle_gamma   90.00
#
_symmetry.space_group_name_H-M   'P 1'
#
loop_
_entity.id
_entity.type
_entity.pdbx_description
1 polymer ?
#
loop_
_entity_poly.entity_id
_entity_poly.type
_entity_poly.pdbx_seq_one_letter_code
_entity_poly.pdbx_strand_id
1 'polypeptide(L)'
;IMSEATEFKMPRIHKAWWIPASDPYYECIATFSSINELDTVRTPLTMETAEGKYLAIHEANLTDYPKMNLTVKDSATLCASLVPWSNGVAAYIKAPFVTPWRTVVIGDKPGDLVTSYLMLNLNEPSKIKDTSWIKPGKYIGIWWEMHLGKGTWYYGPKHSATTANTKKYIDFASENGISGVLVEGWNVGWEGNWMKHGDSLDFTKPYPDFDIKAITDYAREKGVELIGH
;
A
#
# COMPACT_ATOMS: atom_id res chain seq x y z
N ILE A 1 11.51 7.06 21.12
CA ILE A 1 12.25 7.59 19.97
C ILE A 1 11.45 8.76 19.40
N MET A 2 12.11 9.87 19.17
CA MET A 2 11.50 11.05 18.56
C MET A 2 11.94 11.25 17.10
N SER A 3 13.17 10.86 16.79
CA SER A 3 13.75 11.02 15.45
C SER A 3 14.89 10.02 15.24
N GLU A 4 15.38 9.95 14.02
CA GLU A 4 16.50 9.13 13.59
C GLU A 4 17.50 10.02 12.85
N ALA A 5 18.81 9.82 13.09
CA ALA A 5 19.87 10.62 12.49
C ALA A 5 20.56 9.93 11.30
N THR A 6 19.87 8.99 10.67
CA THR A 6 20.39 8.29 9.48
C THR A 6 20.44 9.23 8.28
N GLU A 7 21.59 9.28 7.63
CA GLU A 7 21.87 10.09 6.45
C GLU A 7 22.36 9.23 5.28
N PHE A 8 21.93 9.59 4.08
CA PHE A 8 22.38 9.02 2.82
C PHE A 8 23.10 10.11 2.02
N LYS A 9 24.41 10.18 2.19
CA LYS A 9 25.26 11.17 1.51
C LYS A 9 25.68 10.64 0.14
N MET A 10 25.24 11.30 -0.92
CA MET A 10 25.60 10.99 -2.29
C MET A 10 26.90 11.73 -2.67
N PRO A 11 27.75 11.15 -3.56
CA PRO A 11 28.98 11.80 -4.00
C PRO A 11 28.71 13.06 -4.82
N ARG A 12 27.52 13.19 -5.40
CA ARG A 12 27.04 14.33 -6.19
C ARG A 12 25.52 14.36 -6.26
N ILE A 13 24.96 15.40 -6.84
CA ILE A 13 23.52 15.49 -7.11
C ILE A 13 23.14 14.46 -8.17
N HIS A 14 22.15 13.64 -7.85
CA HIS A 14 21.53 12.66 -8.74
C HIS A 14 20.10 13.07 -9.08
N LYS A 15 19.46 12.36 -10.00
CA LYS A 15 18.04 12.50 -10.29
C LYS A 15 17.25 11.41 -9.59
N ALA A 16 16.01 11.71 -9.23
CA ALA A 16 15.13 10.76 -8.55
C ALA A 16 13.71 10.78 -9.12
N TRP A 17 13.05 9.63 -9.08
CA TRP A 17 11.59 9.50 -9.20
C TRP A 17 11.00 9.47 -7.79
N TRP A 18 10.12 10.41 -7.50
CA TRP A 18 9.60 10.59 -6.15
C TRP A 18 8.14 11.00 -6.11
N ILE A 19 7.50 10.73 -4.98
CA ILE A 19 6.14 11.11 -4.63
C ILE A 19 6.19 11.83 -3.28
N PRO A 20 5.46 12.97 -3.10
CA PRO A 20 5.39 13.67 -1.83
C PRO A 20 4.88 12.76 -0.71
N ALA A 21 5.49 12.86 0.48
CA ALA A 21 5.04 12.11 1.64
C ALA A 21 3.69 12.58 2.18
N SER A 22 3.29 13.81 1.86
CA SER A 22 2.02 14.43 2.24
C SER A 22 0.81 13.91 1.48
N ASP A 23 1.00 13.25 0.32
CA ASP A 23 -0.13 12.67 -0.40
C ASP A 23 -0.79 11.56 0.43
N PRO A 24 -2.12 11.52 0.53
CA PRO A 24 -2.82 10.54 1.37
C PRO A 24 -2.75 9.12 0.82
N TYR A 25 -2.51 8.94 -0.49
CA TYR A 25 -2.39 7.65 -1.18
C TYR A 25 -1.09 7.59 -2.00
N TYR A 26 -0.72 6.40 -2.44
CA TYR A 26 0.53 6.15 -3.20
C TYR A 26 0.31 6.05 -4.72
N GLU A 27 -0.92 6.09 -5.19
CA GLU A 27 -1.31 6.00 -6.60
C GLU A 27 -1.13 7.35 -7.29
N CYS A 28 0.09 7.87 -7.22
CA CYS A 28 0.46 9.17 -7.77
C CYS A 28 1.46 9.02 -8.90
N ILE A 29 1.42 9.96 -9.84
CA ILE A 29 2.45 10.06 -10.88
C ILE A 29 3.73 10.55 -10.21
N ALA A 30 4.81 9.77 -10.33
CA ALA A 30 6.10 10.15 -9.80
C ALA A 30 6.67 11.38 -10.55
N THR A 31 7.20 12.32 -9.80
CA THR A 31 7.98 13.44 -10.34
C THR A 31 9.42 12.99 -10.56
N PHE A 32 10.03 13.39 -11.68
CA PHE A 32 11.43 13.15 -11.96
C PHE A 32 12.21 14.47 -11.93
N SER A 33 13.08 14.63 -10.93
CA SER A 33 13.87 15.84 -10.73
C SER A 33 15.19 15.56 -10.01
N SER A 34 15.99 16.60 -9.80
CA SER A 34 17.22 16.51 -9.00
C SER A 34 16.91 16.31 -7.53
N ILE A 35 17.74 15.54 -6.82
CA ILE A 35 17.52 15.21 -5.40
C ILE A 35 17.51 16.42 -4.45
N ASN A 36 18.14 17.53 -4.83
CA ASN A 36 18.13 18.78 -4.07
C ASN A 36 16.82 19.58 -4.23
N GLU A 37 15.93 19.16 -5.13
CA GLU A 37 14.60 19.75 -5.36
C GLU A 37 13.49 18.99 -4.63
N LEU A 38 13.82 17.89 -3.95
CA LEU A 38 12.85 17.08 -3.23
C LEU A 38 12.30 17.84 -2.01
N ASP A 39 11.02 17.65 -1.76
CA ASP A 39 10.42 17.90 -0.45
C ASP A 39 10.58 16.64 0.42
N THR A 40 9.76 16.44 1.43
CA THR A 40 9.66 15.16 2.13
C THR A 40 9.04 14.12 1.22
N VAL A 41 9.77 13.05 0.93
CA VAL A 41 9.39 12.04 -0.04
C VAL A 41 9.26 10.65 0.58
N ARG A 42 8.44 9.81 -0.02
CA ARG A 42 8.24 8.42 0.41
C ARG A 42 9.42 7.54 0.00
N THR A 43 9.60 6.47 0.75
CA THR A 43 10.42 5.31 0.35
C THR A 43 9.51 4.21 -0.23
N PRO A 44 10.03 3.37 -1.15
CA PRO A 44 11.37 3.42 -1.75
C PRO A 44 11.57 4.66 -2.62
N LEU A 45 12.75 5.29 -2.51
CA LEU A 45 13.15 6.37 -3.41
C LEU A 45 14.07 5.80 -4.48
N THR A 46 13.65 5.88 -5.74
CA THR A 46 14.44 5.44 -6.89
C THR A 46 15.24 6.61 -7.45
N MET A 47 16.52 6.38 -7.69
CA MET A 47 17.43 7.39 -8.26
C MET A 47 18.20 6.84 -9.44
N GLU A 48 18.56 7.75 -10.36
CA GLU A 48 19.50 7.53 -11.44
C GLU A 48 20.77 8.36 -11.19
N THR A 49 21.92 7.70 -11.21
CA THR A 49 23.21 8.38 -11.03
C THR A 49 23.69 8.97 -12.35
N ALA A 50 24.60 9.95 -12.27
CA ALA A 50 25.22 10.54 -13.44
C ALA A 50 26.03 9.52 -14.27
N GLU A 51 26.41 8.40 -13.66
CA GLU A 51 27.14 7.28 -14.28
C GLU A 51 26.20 6.24 -14.91
N GLY A 52 24.88 6.48 -14.90
CA GLY A 52 23.87 5.56 -15.46
C GLY A 52 23.61 4.33 -14.59
N LYS A 53 23.92 4.38 -13.28
CA LYS A 53 23.50 3.37 -12.32
C LYS A 53 22.18 3.75 -11.69
N TYR A 54 21.47 2.75 -11.17
CA TYR A 54 20.19 2.93 -10.49
C TYR A 54 20.31 2.57 -9.03
N LEU A 55 19.68 3.36 -8.17
CA LEU A 55 19.67 3.18 -6.74
C LEU A 55 18.24 3.16 -6.22
N ALA A 56 17.96 2.35 -5.19
CA ALA A 56 16.74 2.45 -4.43
C ALA A 56 17.06 2.51 -2.94
N ILE A 57 16.68 3.61 -2.29
CA ILE A 57 16.74 3.72 -0.83
C ILE A 57 15.43 3.23 -0.25
N HIS A 58 15.51 2.26 0.64
CA HIS A 58 14.36 1.67 1.31
C HIS A 58 14.71 1.18 2.71
N GLU A 59 13.82 0.42 3.29
CA GLU A 59 13.92 -0.21 4.61
C GLU A 59 13.48 -1.68 4.54
N ALA A 60 13.99 -2.49 5.47
CA ALA A 60 13.57 -3.89 5.60
C ALA A 60 13.40 -4.24 7.08
N ASN A 61 12.67 -5.34 7.35
CA ASN A 61 12.29 -5.75 8.70
C ASN A 61 11.59 -4.63 9.49
N LEU A 62 10.66 -3.95 8.84
CA LEU A 62 9.86 -2.87 9.43
C LEU A 62 8.78 -3.49 10.32
N THR A 63 9.14 -3.79 11.57
CA THR A 63 8.25 -4.40 12.56
C THR A 63 8.17 -3.51 13.78
N ASP A 64 6.95 -3.10 14.13
CA ASP A 64 6.65 -2.23 15.29
C ASP A 64 7.51 -0.96 15.34
N TYR A 65 7.71 -0.35 14.19
CA TYR A 65 8.51 0.85 14.00
C TYR A 65 7.92 1.73 12.90
N PRO A 66 8.04 3.05 12.97
CA PRO A 66 7.48 3.94 11.97
C PRO A 66 8.21 3.82 10.63
N LYS A 67 7.46 3.98 9.56
CA LYS A 67 8.02 4.03 8.22
C LYS A 67 8.96 5.24 8.07
N MET A 68 10.00 5.08 7.28
CA MET A 68 10.92 6.13 6.90
C MET A 68 10.44 6.87 5.65
N ASN A 69 10.31 8.19 5.74
CA ASN A 69 10.37 9.11 4.61
C ASN A 69 11.79 9.68 4.51
N LEU A 70 12.08 10.42 3.45
CA LEU A 70 13.36 11.09 3.25
C LEU A 70 13.14 12.58 3.07
N THR A 71 14.03 13.39 3.66
CA THR A 71 14.10 14.84 3.48
C THR A 71 15.48 15.24 2.99
N VAL A 72 15.58 16.38 2.34
CA VAL A 72 16.84 16.94 1.89
C VAL A 72 17.51 17.70 3.03
N LYS A 73 18.77 17.38 3.36
CA LYS A 73 19.58 18.11 4.32
C LYS A 73 20.45 19.18 3.64
N ASP A 74 21.06 18.77 2.54
CA ASP A 74 21.88 19.62 1.68
C ASP A 74 21.78 19.13 0.23
N SER A 75 22.51 19.75 -0.68
CA SER A 75 22.38 19.45 -2.11
C SER A 75 22.56 17.98 -2.51
N ALA A 76 23.21 17.16 -1.69
CA ALA A 76 23.53 15.77 -2.00
C ALA A 76 23.30 14.80 -0.82
N THR A 77 22.71 15.24 0.27
CA THR A 77 22.46 14.42 1.46
C THR A 77 20.96 14.33 1.75
N LEU A 78 20.45 13.10 1.82
CA LEU A 78 19.09 12.79 2.26
C LEU A 78 19.10 12.31 3.70
N CYS A 79 18.13 12.73 4.50
CA CYS A 79 17.96 12.31 5.89
C CYS A 79 16.68 11.50 6.07
N ALA A 80 16.75 10.51 6.95
CA ALA A 80 15.58 9.80 7.40
C ALA A 80 14.64 10.74 8.18
N SER A 81 13.36 10.68 7.83
CA SER A 81 12.26 11.37 8.50
C SER A 81 11.20 10.34 8.88
N LEU A 82 11.11 10.02 10.15
CA LEU A 82 10.16 9.02 10.64
C LEU A 82 8.75 9.60 10.69
N VAL A 83 7.75 8.80 10.33
CA VAL A 83 6.33 9.18 10.46
C VAL A 83 5.91 9.06 11.91
N PRO A 84 5.61 10.17 12.62
CA PRO A 84 5.28 10.12 14.03
C PRO A 84 3.80 9.78 14.26
N TRP A 85 3.48 9.36 15.47
CA TRP A 85 2.12 9.38 16.01
C TRP A 85 1.61 10.82 16.16
N SER A 86 0.31 10.97 16.39
CA SER A 86 -0.33 12.28 16.54
C SER A 86 0.25 13.16 17.68
N ASN A 87 0.90 12.55 18.66
CA ASN A 87 1.58 13.23 19.76
C ASN A 87 3.06 13.55 19.48
N GLY A 88 3.54 13.34 18.26
CA GLY A 88 4.92 13.63 17.84
C GLY A 88 5.95 12.55 18.19
N VAL A 89 5.56 11.49 18.90
CA VAL A 89 6.47 10.35 19.19
C VAL A 89 6.58 9.49 17.95
N ALA A 90 7.79 9.16 17.51
CA ALA A 90 8.01 8.29 16.36
C ALA A 90 7.83 6.81 16.73
N ALA A 91 8.46 6.35 17.82
CA ALA A 91 8.31 4.97 18.28
C ALA A 91 8.35 4.85 19.81
N TYR A 92 7.55 3.94 20.34
CA TYR A 92 7.64 3.46 21.72
C TYR A 92 8.41 2.14 21.70
N ILE A 93 9.57 2.09 22.34
CA ILE A 93 10.42 0.91 22.36
C ILE A 93 10.71 0.46 23.80
N LYS A 94 10.97 -0.82 23.97
CA LYS A 94 11.48 -1.42 25.20
C LYS A 94 12.80 -2.12 24.89
N ALA A 95 13.86 -1.78 25.59
CA ALA A 95 15.17 -2.40 25.41
C ALA A 95 15.20 -3.84 25.96
N PRO A 96 15.90 -4.79 25.31
CA PRO A 96 16.62 -4.64 24.05
C PRO A 96 15.67 -4.53 22.84
N PHE A 97 16.02 -3.72 21.84
CA PHE A 97 15.23 -3.49 20.64
C PHE A 97 16.14 -3.42 19.41
N VAL A 98 15.67 -3.93 18.26
CA VAL A 98 16.37 -3.88 16.98
C VAL A 98 15.56 -3.00 16.04
N THR A 99 16.19 -1.96 15.50
CA THR A 99 15.57 -1.07 14.51
C THR A 99 15.50 -1.76 13.13
N PRO A 100 14.60 -1.31 12.23
CA PRO A 100 14.61 -1.75 10.84
C PRO A 100 15.95 -1.50 10.14
N TRP A 101 16.24 -2.28 9.13
CA TRP A 101 17.36 -2.04 8.23
C TRP A 101 17.11 -0.80 7.37
N ARG A 102 18.16 0.00 7.17
CA ARG A 102 18.19 1.06 6.16
C ARG A 102 18.99 0.53 4.98
N THR A 103 18.37 0.45 3.82
CA THR A 103 18.90 -0.30 2.69
C THR A 103 19.14 0.60 1.48
N VAL A 104 20.18 0.27 0.72
CA VAL A 104 20.43 0.84 -0.61
C VAL A 104 20.64 -0.31 -1.58
N VAL A 105 19.70 -0.48 -2.51
CA VAL A 105 19.87 -1.41 -3.63
C VAL A 105 20.56 -0.66 -4.76
N ILE A 106 21.53 -1.29 -5.42
CA ILE A 106 22.27 -0.71 -6.54
C ILE A 106 22.19 -1.66 -7.72
N GLY A 107 21.85 -1.13 -8.90
CA GLY A 107 21.75 -1.89 -10.14
C GLY A 107 22.35 -1.17 -11.32
N ASP A 108 22.70 -1.93 -12.35
CA ASP A 108 23.17 -1.40 -13.63
C ASP A 108 22.01 -0.92 -14.52
N LYS A 109 20.82 -1.41 -14.29
CA LYS A 109 19.58 -1.06 -14.98
C LYS A 109 18.40 -1.04 -14.01
N PRO A 110 17.29 -0.37 -14.32
CA PRO A 110 16.13 -0.26 -13.43
C PRO A 110 15.56 -1.62 -12.98
N GLY A 111 15.57 -2.60 -13.89
CA GLY A 111 15.06 -3.95 -13.62
C GLY A 111 15.81 -4.67 -12.48
N ASP A 112 17.09 -4.35 -12.26
CA ASP A 112 17.88 -4.96 -11.19
C ASP A 112 17.34 -4.59 -9.81
N LEU A 113 16.73 -3.40 -9.66
CA LEU A 113 16.11 -2.98 -8.40
C LEU A 113 14.88 -3.83 -8.07
N VAL A 114 14.08 -4.17 -9.08
CA VAL A 114 12.86 -4.97 -8.93
C VAL A 114 13.18 -6.43 -8.64
N THR A 115 14.25 -6.96 -9.25
CA THR A 115 14.64 -8.38 -9.09
C THR A 115 15.55 -8.63 -7.89
N SER A 116 15.91 -7.60 -7.11
CA SER A 116 16.73 -7.73 -5.92
C SER A 116 15.98 -8.43 -4.78
N TYR A 117 16.59 -9.47 -4.21
CA TYR A 117 16.09 -10.16 -3.03
C TYR A 117 16.58 -9.53 -1.71
N LEU A 118 17.27 -8.38 -1.75
CA LEU A 118 17.84 -7.77 -0.55
C LEU A 118 16.82 -7.55 0.56
N MET A 119 15.65 -6.98 0.21
CA MET A 119 14.59 -6.72 1.19
C MET A 119 14.09 -8.02 1.83
N LEU A 120 13.88 -9.06 1.03
CA LEU A 120 13.40 -10.36 1.53
C LEU A 120 14.44 -11.04 2.43
N ASN A 121 15.72 -10.96 2.07
CA ASN A 121 16.80 -11.59 2.83
C ASN A 121 17.09 -10.91 4.18
N LEU A 122 16.68 -9.65 4.34
CA LEU A 122 16.86 -8.88 5.58
C LEU A 122 15.64 -8.95 6.51
N ASN A 123 14.56 -9.60 6.09
CA ASN A 123 13.40 -9.84 6.93
C ASN A 123 13.51 -11.19 7.66
N GLU A 124 12.83 -11.30 8.79
CA GLU A 124 12.69 -12.56 9.48
C GLU A 124 11.95 -13.59 8.60
N PRO A 125 12.25 -14.87 8.76
CA PRO A 125 11.54 -15.92 8.03
C PRO A 125 10.03 -15.87 8.24
N SER A 126 9.26 -16.25 7.21
CA SER A 126 7.80 -16.29 7.31
C SER A 126 7.35 -17.19 8.47
N LYS A 127 6.41 -16.69 9.26
CA LYS A 127 5.74 -17.46 10.33
C LYS A 127 4.60 -18.33 9.80
N ILE A 128 4.17 -18.09 8.55
CA ILE A 128 3.15 -18.90 7.88
C ILE A 128 3.83 -20.16 7.38
N LYS A 129 3.49 -21.30 7.99
CA LYS A 129 4.12 -22.60 7.67
C LYS A 129 3.55 -23.22 6.39
N ASP A 130 2.22 -23.15 6.23
CA ASP A 130 1.54 -23.67 5.04
C ASP A 130 1.11 -22.48 4.17
N THR A 131 1.73 -22.37 3.00
CA THR A 131 1.43 -21.33 1.99
C THR A 131 0.72 -21.92 0.77
N SER A 132 0.30 -23.17 0.79
CA SER A 132 -0.32 -23.88 -0.36
C SER A 132 -1.66 -23.25 -0.79
N TRP A 133 -2.31 -22.53 0.10
CA TRP A 133 -3.55 -21.81 -0.17
C TRP A 133 -3.34 -20.46 -0.91
N ILE A 134 -2.12 -19.92 -0.92
CA ILE A 134 -1.80 -18.66 -1.61
C ILE A 134 -1.67 -18.95 -3.10
N LYS A 135 -2.66 -18.51 -3.86
CA LYS A 135 -2.70 -18.70 -5.32
C LYS A 135 -2.79 -17.33 -5.99
N PRO A 136 -1.79 -16.93 -6.78
CA PRO A 136 -1.91 -15.73 -7.61
C PRO A 136 -3.09 -15.89 -8.57
N GLY A 137 -3.91 -14.85 -8.68
CA GLY A 137 -5.12 -14.90 -9.51
C GLY A 137 -5.50 -13.52 -10.03
N LYS A 138 -6.51 -13.52 -10.91
CA LYS A 138 -7.18 -12.30 -11.35
C LYS A 138 -8.44 -12.11 -10.52
N TYR A 139 -8.78 -10.86 -10.24
CA TYR A 139 -10.05 -10.52 -9.65
C TYR A 139 -10.68 -9.32 -10.37
N ILE A 140 -11.97 -9.19 -10.25
CA ILE A 140 -12.74 -8.00 -10.62
C ILE A 140 -13.34 -7.39 -9.35
N GLY A 141 -13.73 -6.11 -9.41
CA GLY A 141 -14.19 -5.43 -8.20
C GLY A 141 -15.37 -4.50 -8.41
N ILE A 142 -16.22 -4.44 -7.39
CA ILE A 142 -17.22 -3.41 -7.22
C ILE A 142 -16.55 -2.23 -6.55
N TRP A 143 -16.04 -1.28 -7.32
CA TRP A 143 -15.45 -0.03 -6.86
C TRP A 143 -15.33 1.02 -7.99
N TRP A 144 -15.01 0.58 -9.21
CA TRP A 144 -14.77 1.52 -10.30
C TRP A 144 -16.02 2.30 -10.70
N GLU A 145 -17.18 1.67 -10.66
CA GLU A 145 -18.46 2.32 -10.95
C GLU A 145 -18.76 3.48 -9.97
N MET A 146 -18.28 3.41 -8.73
CA MET A 146 -18.42 4.48 -7.75
C MET A 146 -17.50 5.66 -8.09
N HIS A 147 -16.26 5.42 -8.51
CA HIS A 147 -15.36 6.46 -9.01
C HIS A 147 -15.91 7.16 -10.26
N LEU A 148 -16.68 6.46 -11.08
CA LEU A 148 -17.38 7.03 -12.24
C LEU A 148 -18.71 7.73 -11.88
N GLY A 149 -19.06 7.81 -10.60
CA GLY A 149 -20.32 8.42 -10.15
C GLY A 149 -21.59 7.65 -10.51
N LYS A 150 -21.46 6.40 -10.95
CA LYS A 150 -22.59 5.53 -11.32
C LYS A 150 -23.26 4.89 -10.11
N GLY A 151 -22.53 4.77 -9.00
CA GLY A 151 -23.00 4.21 -7.74
C GLY A 151 -22.36 4.88 -6.53
N THR A 152 -22.72 4.40 -5.34
CA THR A 152 -22.18 4.87 -4.05
C THR A 152 -21.59 3.72 -3.27
N TRP A 153 -20.59 4.05 -2.40
CA TRP A 153 -20.04 3.12 -1.42
C TRP A 153 -20.96 2.88 -0.22
N TYR A 154 -21.92 3.76 0.01
CA TYR A 154 -22.81 3.74 1.17
C TYR A 154 -24.23 3.38 0.79
N TYR A 155 -24.97 2.88 1.77
CA TYR A 155 -26.35 2.46 1.63
C TYR A 155 -27.26 3.58 1.11
N GLY A 156 -28.12 3.23 0.15
CA GLY A 156 -29.07 4.15 -0.46
C GLY A 156 -29.52 3.69 -1.86
N PRO A 157 -30.29 4.53 -2.57
CA PRO A 157 -30.85 4.15 -3.87
C PRO A 157 -29.85 3.83 -4.99
N LYS A 158 -28.61 4.28 -4.83
CA LYS A 158 -27.51 4.05 -5.78
C LYS A 158 -26.40 3.17 -5.21
N HIS A 159 -26.66 2.45 -4.12
CA HIS A 159 -25.65 1.60 -3.50
C HIS A 159 -25.18 0.50 -4.45
N SER A 160 -23.87 0.42 -4.68
CA SER A 160 -23.27 -0.53 -5.63
C SER A 160 -23.02 -1.90 -5.01
N ALA A 161 -22.59 -1.95 -3.75
CA ALA A 161 -22.25 -3.19 -3.06
C ALA A 161 -23.50 -3.90 -2.51
N THR A 162 -24.47 -4.17 -3.36
CA THR A 162 -25.68 -4.92 -3.00
C THR A 162 -25.51 -6.41 -3.26
N THR A 163 -26.28 -7.24 -2.56
CA THR A 163 -26.37 -8.69 -2.82
C THR A 163 -26.62 -9.01 -4.29
N ALA A 164 -27.56 -8.30 -4.91
CA ALA A 164 -27.93 -8.55 -6.31
C ALA A 164 -26.80 -8.17 -7.29
N ASN A 165 -26.14 -7.04 -7.06
CA ASN A 165 -25.05 -6.61 -7.93
C ASN A 165 -23.82 -7.49 -7.75
N THR A 166 -23.48 -7.85 -6.51
CA THR A 166 -22.35 -8.76 -6.23
C THR A 166 -22.52 -10.12 -6.91
N LYS A 167 -23.72 -10.68 -6.94
CA LYS A 167 -23.99 -11.93 -7.68
C LYS A 167 -23.72 -11.80 -9.17
N LYS A 168 -24.02 -10.67 -9.80
CA LYS A 168 -23.69 -10.44 -11.23
C LYS A 168 -22.18 -10.43 -11.47
N TYR A 169 -21.40 -9.83 -10.57
CA TYR A 169 -19.94 -9.86 -10.65
C TYR A 169 -19.39 -11.27 -10.44
N ILE A 170 -19.99 -12.06 -9.55
CA ILE A 170 -19.63 -13.47 -9.33
C ILE A 170 -19.93 -14.30 -10.60
N ASP A 171 -21.10 -14.12 -11.21
CA ASP A 171 -21.45 -14.79 -12.47
C ASP A 171 -20.45 -14.47 -13.57
N PHE A 172 -20.16 -13.18 -13.77
CA PHE A 172 -19.17 -12.75 -14.75
C PHE A 172 -17.78 -13.33 -14.48
N ALA A 173 -17.33 -13.32 -13.22
CA ALA A 173 -16.04 -13.89 -12.83
C ALA A 173 -15.96 -15.38 -13.15
N SER A 174 -16.99 -16.14 -12.77
CA SER A 174 -17.10 -17.58 -13.03
C SER A 174 -17.08 -17.90 -14.54
N GLU A 175 -17.86 -17.19 -15.34
CA GLU A 175 -17.96 -17.37 -16.78
C GLU A 175 -16.66 -17.03 -17.54
N ASN A 176 -15.84 -16.14 -16.98
CA ASN A 176 -14.61 -15.66 -17.62
C ASN A 176 -13.30 -16.20 -16.98
N GLY A 177 -13.39 -17.20 -16.11
CA GLY A 177 -12.21 -17.80 -15.48
C GLY A 177 -11.45 -16.84 -14.58
N ILE A 178 -12.15 -15.89 -13.95
CA ILE A 178 -11.61 -14.95 -12.96
C ILE A 178 -11.85 -15.54 -11.57
N SER A 179 -10.80 -15.67 -10.80
CA SER A 179 -10.85 -16.41 -9.53
C SER A 179 -11.49 -15.64 -8.37
N GLY A 180 -11.56 -14.30 -8.43
CA GLY A 180 -12.02 -13.50 -7.30
C GLY A 180 -12.90 -12.31 -7.65
N VAL A 181 -13.74 -11.92 -6.70
CA VAL A 181 -14.54 -10.69 -6.72
C VAL A 181 -14.25 -9.89 -5.46
N LEU A 182 -13.68 -8.69 -5.64
CA LEU A 182 -13.49 -7.72 -4.58
C LEU A 182 -14.73 -6.86 -4.43
N VAL A 183 -15.15 -6.58 -3.21
CA VAL A 183 -16.31 -5.73 -2.93
C VAL A 183 -15.93 -4.62 -1.96
N GLU A 184 -15.99 -3.37 -2.42
CA GLU A 184 -15.94 -2.18 -1.57
C GLU A 184 -17.33 -1.69 -1.23
N GLY A 185 -17.48 -1.04 -0.08
CA GLY A 185 -18.74 -0.43 0.32
C GLY A 185 -19.79 -1.42 0.83
N TRP A 186 -19.41 -2.65 1.13
CA TRP A 186 -20.35 -3.65 1.64
C TRP A 186 -20.70 -3.45 3.11
N ASN A 187 -19.82 -2.79 3.88
CA ASN A 187 -19.90 -2.60 5.32
C ASN A 187 -20.25 -1.16 5.70
N VAL A 188 -20.77 -0.97 6.90
CA VAL A 188 -21.14 0.35 7.45
C VAL A 188 -19.89 1.24 7.63
N GLY A 189 -20.06 2.55 7.38
CA GLY A 189 -19.06 3.58 7.68
C GLY A 189 -18.52 4.33 6.45
N TRP A 190 -19.03 4.07 5.28
CA TRP A 190 -18.61 4.75 4.03
C TRP A 190 -19.31 6.11 3.80
N GLU A 191 -20.19 6.52 4.69
CA GLU A 191 -20.87 7.82 4.59
C GLU A 191 -19.88 8.97 4.80
N GLY A 192 -19.89 9.95 3.91
CA GLY A 192 -19.04 11.13 4.00
C GLY A 192 -17.62 10.91 3.49
N ASN A 193 -16.64 11.57 4.11
CA ASN A 193 -15.24 11.47 3.72
C ASN A 193 -14.51 10.42 4.57
N TRP A 194 -14.48 9.19 4.09
CA TRP A 194 -13.83 8.06 4.77
C TRP A 194 -12.33 8.29 5.06
N MET A 195 -11.64 9.12 4.28
CA MET A 195 -10.24 9.48 4.56
C MET A 195 -10.08 10.29 5.86
N LYS A 196 -11.14 11.00 6.28
CA LYS A 196 -11.16 11.73 7.55
C LYS A 196 -11.80 10.94 8.68
N HIS A 197 -12.61 9.95 8.35
CA HIS A 197 -13.44 9.18 9.27
C HIS A 197 -13.26 7.67 9.09
N GLY A 198 -12.04 7.23 8.77
CA GLY A 198 -11.74 5.80 8.59
C GLY A 198 -12.01 4.94 9.85
N ASP A 199 -12.05 5.57 11.02
CA ASP A 199 -12.45 4.97 12.28
C ASP A 199 -13.95 4.62 12.36
N SER A 200 -14.77 5.14 11.44
CA SER A 200 -16.20 4.80 11.33
C SER A 200 -16.47 3.50 10.55
N LEU A 201 -15.48 2.97 9.83
CA LEU A 201 -15.62 1.72 9.07
C LEU A 201 -15.76 0.52 10.00
N ASP A 202 -16.89 -0.17 9.92
CA ASP A 202 -17.17 -1.37 10.71
C ASP A 202 -17.16 -2.63 9.83
N PHE A 203 -16.04 -3.32 9.80
CA PHE A 203 -15.85 -4.56 9.03
C PHE A 203 -16.59 -5.78 9.61
N THR A 204 -17.35 -5.61 10.66
CA THR A 204 -18.19 -6.67 11.23
C THR A 204 -19.66 -6.52 10.88
N LYS A 205 -20.05 -5.36 10.30
CA LYS A 205 -21.45 -5.00 10.06
C LYS A 205 -21.72 -4.68 8.61
N PRO A 206 -22.36 -5.58 7.84
CA PRO A 206 -22.76 -5.29 6.47
C PRO A 206 -23.90 -4.26 6.43
N TYR A 207 -24.05 -3.57 5.29
CA TYR A 207 -25.25 -2.81 5.02
C TYR A 207 -26.48 -3.72 4.86
N PRO A 208 -27.71 -3.21 5.07
CA PRO A 208 -28.92 -4.04 5.07
C PRO A 208 -29.21 -4.78 3.76
N ASP A 209 -28.71 -4.27 2.64
CA ASP A 209 -28.89 -4.82 1.29
C ASP A 209 -27.72 -5.75 0.86
N PHE A 210 -26.76 -6.02 1.77
CA PHE A 210 -25.65 -6.92 1.55
C PHE A 210 -25.75 -8.17 2.45
N ASP A 211 -26.29 -9.25 1.91
CA ASP A 211 -26.35 -10.54 2.61
C ASP A 211 -25.05 -11.32 2.40
N ILE A 212 -24.14 -11.15 3.35
CA ILE A 212 -22.80 -11.77 3.29
C ILE A 212 -22.87 -13.30 3.22
N LYS A 213 -23.84 -13.92 3.91
CA LYS A 213 -24.00 -15.38 3.88
C LYS A 213 -24.47 -15.87 2.52
N ALA A 214 -25.51 -15.26 1.97
CA ALA A 214 -26.03 -15.63 0.66
C ALA A 214 -25.02 -15.42 -0.47
N ILE A 215 -24.19 -14.36 -0.39
CA ILE A 215 -23.13 -14.07 -1.35
C ILE A 215 -21.99 -15.08 -1.23
N THR A 216 -21.56 -15.40 0.01
CA THR A 216 -20.48 -16.38 0.25
C THR A 216 -20.88 -17.78 -0.25
N ASP A 217 -22.11 -18.20 0.02
CA ASP A 217 -22.59 -19.50 -0.46
C ASP A 217 -22.67 -19.54 -1.98
N TYR A 218 -23.15 -18.45 -2.61
CA TYR A 218 -23.24 -18.32 -4.06
C TYR A 218 -21.87 -18.30 -4.73
N ALA A 219 -20.92 -17.56 -4.19
CA ALA A 219 -19.56 -17.51 -4.70
C ALA A 219 -18.87 -18.88 -4.66
N ARG A 220 -19.08 -19.63 -3.56
CA ARG A 220 -18.58 -21.00 -3.42
C ARG A 220 -19.18 -21.93 -4.46
N GLU A 221 -20.51 -21.85 -4.71
CA GLU A 221 -21.20 -22.62 -5.75
C GLU A 221 -20.61 -22.35 -7.13
N LYS A 222 -20.25 -21.10 -7.40
CA LYS A 222 -19.68 -20.64 -8.68
C LYS A 222 -18.17 -20.84 -8.80
N GLY A 223 -17.49 -21.29 -7.75
CA GLY A 223 -16.04 -21.46 -7.72
C GLY A 223 -15.25 -20.14 -7.73
N VAL A 224 -15.84 -19.08 -7.18
CA VAL A 224 -15.26 -17.72 -7.12
C VAL A 224 -14.98 -17.36 -5.66
N GLU A 225 -13.84 -16.76 -5.38
CA GLU A 225 -13.47 -16.26 -4.05
C GLU A 225 -13.99 -14.84 -3.83
N LEU A 226 -14.46 -14.54 -2.62
CA LEU A 226 -14.80 -13.16 -2.23
C LEU A 226 -13.62 -12.51 -1.52
N ILE A 227 -13.36 -11.28 -1.91
CA ILE A 227 -12.32 -10.42 -1.31
C ILE A 227 -13.05 -9.22 -0.69
N GLY A 228 -13.02 -9.15 0.64
CA GLY A 228 -13.53 -7.99 1.39
C GLY A 228 -12.48 -6.88 1.40
N HIS A 229 -12.92 -5.65 1.18
CA HIS A 229 -12.05 -4.47 1.21
C HIS A 229 -12.69 -3.36 2.04
#